data_602739f6a11957823c536f8e44c3e7ea
#
_entry.id   602739f6a11957823c536f8e44c3e7ea
#
_cell.length_a   1.000
_cell.length_b   1.000
_cell.length_c   1.000
_cell.angle_alpha   90.00
_cell.angle_beta   90.00
_cell.angle_gamma   90.00
#
_symmetry.space_group_name_H-M   'P 1'
#
loop_
_entity.id
_entity.type
_entity.pdbx_description
1 polymer ?
#
loop_
_entity_poly.entity_id
_entity_poly.type
_entity_poly.pdbx_seq_one_letter_code
_entity_poly.pdbx_strand_id
1 'polypeptide(L)'
;MNYFGSQAAAVRYDKGRPHFHANTIGHIKAYLHLDHKLDSALDIACGTGLSTKALLAIASNVFGTDLSEEMLKVARAEDGITYCVAPAERQPFPDNKFDLVTVSSGVHWFNIDEFLAEANRLLKKDAFLIIYENAFPGKMEDQTDFARWNKEVYLRRFPSPPRNNTYQWTPANLEPKKMVLSRTESFQNAVKFNRDELTAYLITQSNVIAPVESAKFTYAAIERWLKTELAVFFENDHARHVFYFNNWIKYLQKI
;
A
#
# COMPACT_ATOMS: atom_id res chain seq x y z
N MET A 1 -15.58 7.36 3.20
CA MET A 1 -16.27 6.11 2.74
C MET A 1 -15.24 5.00 2.80
N ASN A 2 -15.49 3.93 3.56
CA ASN A 2 -14.54 2.81 3.70
C ASN A 2 -14.79 1.79 2.58
N TYR A 3 -13.96 1.81 1.53
CA TYR A 3 -14.07 0.87 0.40
C TYR A 3 -13.63 -0.55 0.75
N PHE A 4 -12.92 -0.74 1.86
CA PHE A 4 -12.36 -2.02 2.29
C PHE A 4 -13.09 -2.61 3.50
N GLY A 5 -14.38 -2.31 3.65
CA GLY A 5 -15.21 -2.69 4.80
C GLY A 5 -15.80 -4.10 4.74
N SER A 6 -15.65 -4.86 3.64
CA SER A 6 -16.20 -6.22 3.55
C SER A 6 -15.12 -7.29 3.70
N GLN A 7 -15.46 -8.40 4.40
CA GLN A 7 -14.57 -9.56 4.53
C GLN A 7 -14.20 -10.15 3.16
N ALA A 8 -15.13 -10.14 2.21
CA ALA A 8 -14.87 -10.64 0.86
C ALA A 8 -13.82 -9.80 0.11
N ALA A 9 -13.82 -8.48 0.29
CA ALA A 9 -12.79 -7.59 -0.26
C ALA A 9 -11.44 -7.86 0.40
N ALA A 10 -11.39 -8.00 1.74
CA ALA A 10 -10.18 -8.28 2.50
C ALA A 10 -9.51 -9.61 2.06
N VAL A 11 -10.28 -10.69 1.94
CA VAL A 11 -9.77 -12.00 1.50
C VAL A 11 -9.21 -11.94 0.07
N ARG A 12 -9.89 -11.23 -0.85
CA ARG A 12 -9.38 -11.05 -2.22
C ARG A 12 -8.12 -10.20 -2.24
N TYR A 13 -8.07 -9.16 -1.43
CA TYR A 13 -6.90 -8.30 -1.30
C TYR A 13 -5.67 -9.10 -0.88
N ASP A 14 -5.76 -9.89 0.18
CA ASP A 14 -4.67 -10.72 0.67
C ASP A 14 -4.14 -11.69 -0.39
N LYS A 15 -5.05 -12.35 -1.13
CA LYS A 15 -4.69 -13.32 -2.17
C LYS A 15 -4.16 -12.70 -3.46
N GLY A 16 -4.64 -11.51 -3.81
CA GLY A 16 -4.35 -10.88 -5.11
C GLY A 16 -3.19 -9.90 -5.12
N ARG A 17 -2.69 -9.48 -3.94
CA ARG A 17 -1.60 -8.51 -3.88
C ARG A 17 -0.22 -9.16 -3.98
N PRO A 18 0.68 -8.65 -4.85
CA PRO A 18 2.05 -9.16 -4.94
C PRO A 18 2.87 -8.84 -3.69
N HIS A 19 3.83 -9.72 -3.39
CA HIS A 19 4.74 -9.57 -2.25
C HIS A 19 5.98 -8.74 -2.62
N PHE A 20 5.82 -7.44 -2.87
CA PHE A 20 6.93 -6.55 -3.25
C PHE A 20 7.49 -5.70 -2.09
N HIS A 21 6.91 -5.79 -0.89
CA HIS A 21 7.33 -4.98 0.27
C HIS A 21 8.79 -5.25 0.69
N ALA A 22 9.28 -6.49 0.54
CA ALA A 22 10.65 -6.84 0.90
C ALA A 22 11.70 -5.99 0.18
N ASN A 23 11.48 -5.65 -1.11
CA ASN A 23 12.37 -4.77 -1.87
C ASN A 23 12.36 -3.35 -1.27
N THR A 24 11.16 -2.79 -1.00
CA THR A 24 11.03 -1.48 -0.36
C THR A 24 11.71 -1.44 1.01
N ILE A 25 11.54 -2.51 1.83
CA ILE A 25 12.20 -2.62 3.13
C ILE A 25 13.73 -2.66 2.98
N GLY A 26 14.25 -3.31 1.93
CA GLY A 26 15.68 -3.27 1.59
C GLY A 26 16.21 -1.86 1.35
N HIS A 27 15.48 -1.02 0.60
CA HIS A 27 15.80 0.39 0.40
C HIS A 27 15.77 1.18 1.71
N ILE A 28 14.73 0.96 2.54
CA ILE A 28 14.60 1.62 3.84
C ILE A 28 15.78 1.23 4.75
N LYS A 29 16.10 -0.06 4.84
CA LYS A 29 17.24 -0.56 5.63
C LYS A 29 18.56 0.08 5.21
N ALA A 30 18.80 0.17 3.91
CA ALA A 30 20.02 0.78 3.36
C ALA A 30 20.09 2.28 3.67
N TYR A 31 18.99 3.02 3.50
CA TYR A 31 18.94 4.46 3.76
C TYR A 31 19.14 4.79 5.24
N LEU A 32 18.53 4.03 6.14
CA LEU A 32 18.63 4.22 7.58
C LEU A 32 19.91 3.61 8.19
N HIS A 33 20.78 2.99 7.36
CA HIS A 33 22.02 2.32 7.80
C HIS A 33 21.80 1.34 8.98
N LEU A 34 20.75 0.50 8.88
CA LEU A 34 20.40 -0.41 9.98
C LEU A 34 21.30 -1.64 10.00
N ASP A 35 22.24 -1.69 10.95
CA ASP A 35 23.09 -2.85 11.23
C ASP A 35 22.39 -3.88 12.13
N HIS A 36 21.40 -3.45 12.89
CA HIS A 36 20.56 -4.27 13.78
C HIS A 36 19.10 -3.86 13.65
N LYS A 37 18.19 -4.68 14.19
CA LYS A 37 16.77 -4.37 14.18
C LYS A 37 16.46 -3.20 15.13
N LEU A 38 15.50 -2.38 14.70
CA LEU A 38 14.84 -1.40 15.55
C LEU A 38 14.03 -2.11 16.65
N ASP A 39 13.82 -1.45 17.79
CA ASP A 39 13.01 -2.00 18.86
C ASP A 39 11.54 -2.09 18.46
N SER A 40 11.00 -1.02 17.86
CA SER A 40 9.58 -0.92 17.55
C SER A 40 9.29 -0.16 16.26
N ALA A 41 8.40 -0.71 15.44
CA ALA A 41 7.87 -0.06 14.24
C ALA A 41 6.34 -0.11 14.23
N LEU A 42 5.71 0.91 13.63
CA LEU A 42 4.27 0.99 13.42
C LEU A 42 3.98 1.11 11.92
N ASP A 43 3.07 0.27 11.43
CA ASP A 43 2.53 0.33 10.06
C ASP A 43 1.08 0.82 10.11
N ILE A 44 0.82 2.04 9.63
CA ILE A 44 -0.50 2.68 9.64
C ILE A 44 -1.20 2.41 8.31
N ALA A 45 -2.51 2.10 8.35
CA ALA A 45 -3.32 1.61 7.24
C ALA A 45 -2.72 0.32 6.64
N CYS A 46 -2.42 -0.62 7.52
CA CYS A 46 -1.69 -1.84 7.20
C CYS A 46 -2.50 -2.87 6.38
N GLY A 47 -3.81 -2.69 6.26
CA GLY A 47 -4.70 -3.59 5.55
C GLY A 47 -4.63 -5.03 6.09
N THR A 48 -4.32 -5.99 5.21
CA THR A 48 -4.16 -7.40 5.57
C THR A 48 -2.78 -7.75 6.12
N GLY A 49 -1.96 -6.74 6.46
CA GLY A 49 -0.67 -6.93 7.14
C GLY A 49 0.52 -7.30 6.26
N LEU A 50 0.41 -7.22 4.93
CA LEU A 50 1.51 -7.57 4.02
C LEU A 50 2.74 -6.66 4.21
N SER A 51 2.53 -5.37 4.37
CA SER A 51 3.58 -4.39 4.69
C SER A 51 4.09 -4.56 6.12
N THR A 52 3.20 -4.78 7.08
CA THR A 52 3.52 -5.01 8.49
C THR A 52 4.47 -6.19 8.67
N LYS A 53 4.15 -7.32 8.04
CA LYS A 53 5.00 -8.51 8.05
C LYS A 53 6.40 -8.24 7.50
N ALA A 54 6.50 -7.46 6.44
CA ALA A 54 7.81 -7.14 5.86
C ALA A 54 8.69 -6.33 6.82
N LEU A 55 8.13 -5.53 7.74
CA LEU A 55 8.85 -4.78 8.75
C LEU A 55 9.57 -5.68 9.78
N LEU A 56 9.16 -6.94 9.95
CA LEU A 56 9.89 -7.89 10.80
C LEU A 56 11.35 -8.10 10.37
N ALA A 57 11.69 -7.79 9.13
CA ALA A 57 13.07 -7.82 8.65
C ALA A 57 13.97 -6.76 9.31
N ILE A 58 13.39 -5.64 9.77
CA ILE A 58 14.10 -4.47 10.29
C ILE A 58 13.66 -4.02 11.69
N ALA A 59 12.61 -4.60 12.28
CA ALA A 59 12.14 -4.28 13.62
C ALA A 59 11.81 -5.56 14.40
N SER A 60 11.97 -5.51 15.74
CA SER A 60 11.71 -6.64 16.65
C SER A 60 10.25 -6.72 17.07
N ASN A 61 9.62 -5.57 17.34
CA ASN A 61 8.21 -5.46 17.69
C ASN A 61 7.51 -4.59 16.64
N VAL A 62 6.59 -5.18 15.91
CA VAL A 62 5.87 -4.50 14.84
C VAL A 62 4.39 -4.37 15.20
N PHE A 63 3.87 -3.18 15.02
CA PHE A 63 2.46 -2.89 15.25
C PHE A 63 1.81 -2.53 13.91
N GLY A 64 0.64 -3.09 13.63
CA GLY A 64 -0.16 -2.78 12.45
C GLY A 64 -1.50 -2.18 12.85
N THR A 65 -1.89 -1.06 12.26
CA THR A 65 -3.20 -0.47 12.49
C THR A 65 -3.93 -0.21 11.18
N ASP A 66 -5.22 -0.46 11.19
CA ASP A 66 -6.12 -0.14 10.07
C ASP A 66 -7.49 0.29 10.61
N LEU A 67 -8.19 1.11 9.84
CA LEU A 67 -9.57 1.49 10.17
C LEU A 67 -10.55 0.33 9.93
N SER A 68 -10.21 -0.60 9.04
CA SER A 68 -11.04 -1.74 8.67
C SER A 68 -10.76 -2.96 9.55
N GLU A 69 -11.67 -3.26 10.45
CA GLU A 69 -11.63 -4.50 11.23
C GLU A 69 -11.61 -5.75 10.33
N GLU A 70 -12.32 -5.72 9.20
CA GLU A 70 -12.37 -6.85 8.26
C GLU A 70 -11.02 -7.12 7.59
N MET A 71 -10.24 -6.08 7.30
CA MET A 71 -8.87 -6.23 6.84
C MET A 71 -8.00 -6.90 7.91
N LEU A 72 -8.09 -6.44 9.16
CA LEU A 72 -7.30 -6.99 10.27
C LEU A 72 -7.68 -8.43 10.63
N LYS A 73 -8.94 -8.85 10.43
CA LYS A 73 -9.36 -10.26 10.61
C LYS A 73 -8.66 -11.22 9.64
N VAL A 74 -8.22 -10.72 8.48
CA VAL A 74 -7.47 -11.49 7.47
C VAL A 74 -5.97 -11.43 7.74
N ALA A 75 -5.51 -10.37 8.41
CA ALA A 75 -4.10 -10.22 8.78
C ALA A 75 -3.67 -11.38 9.69
N ARG A 76 -2.62 -12.09 9.28
CA ARG A 76 -2.15 -13.26 10.01
C ARG A 76 -1.35 -12.84 11.23
N ALA A 77 -1.73 -13.39 12.38
CA ALA A 77 -0.93 -13.29 13.59
C ALA A 77 0.42 -13.99 13.35
N GLU A 78 1.50 -13.28 13.62
CA GLU A 78 2.88 -13.80 13.63
C GLU A 78 3.58 -13.28 14.89
N ASP A 79 4.55 -14.04 15.38
CA ASP A 79 5.37 -13.61 16.52
C ASP A 79 6.04 -12.27 16.22
N GLY A 80 5.95 -11.34 17.14
CA GLY A 80 6.47 -9.98 16.98
C GLY A 80 5.53 -9.00 16.29
N ILE A 81 4.30 -9.40 15.92
CA ILE A 81 3.29 -8.51 15.34
C ILE A 81 2.06 -8.37 16.26
N THR A 82 1.62 -7.15 16.45
CA THR A 82 0.34 -6.82 17.13
C THR A 82 -0.52 -5.95 16.23
N TYR A 83 -1.78 -6.35 16.03
CA TYR A 83 -2.75 -5.57 15.24
C TYR A 83 -3.80 -4.92 16.13
N CYS A 84 -4.22 -3.68 15.79
CA CYS A 84 -5.39 -3.05 16.40
C CYS A 84 -6.11 -2.11 15.42
N VAL A 85 -7.42 -1.93 15.64
CA VAL A 85 -8.24 -1.01 14.86
C VAL A 85 -7.99 0.42 15.32
N ALA A 86 -7.56 1.28 14.41
CA ALA A 86 -7.40 2.71 14.70
C ALA A 86 -7.42 3.54 13.39
N PRO A 87 -7.95 4.78 13.43
CA PRO A 87 -7.78 5.74 12.35
C PRO A 87 -6.34 6.27 12.31
N ALA A 88 -5.87 6.66 11.13
CA ALA A 88 -4.49 7.12 10.94
C ALA A 88 -4.16 8.39 11.78
N GLU A 89 -5.14 9.22 11.99
CA GLU A 89 -5.04 10.51 12.68
C GLU A 89 -5.08 10.40 14.21
N ARG A 90 -5.38 9.20 14.75
CA ARG A 90 -5.48 8.98 16.19
C ARG A 90 -5.16 7.54 16.57
N GLN A 91 -3.96 7.33 17.07
CA GLN A 91 -3.41 6.02 17.37
C GLN A 91 -3.43 5.71 18.88
N PRO A 92 -3.73 4.47 19.30
CA PRO A 92 -3.85 4.10 20.73
C PRO A 92 -2.49 3.82 21.37
N PHE A 93 -1.47 4.60 21.06
CA PHE A 93 -0.12 4.42 21.58
C PHE A 93 0.39 5.68 22.28
N PRO A 94 1.30 5.54 23.26
CA PRO A 94 1.91 6.66 23.92
C PRO A 94 2.85 7.45 23.01
N ASP A 95 3.18 8.67 23.42
CA ASP A 95 4.13 9.54 22.75
C ASP A 95 5.52 8.90 22.70
N ASN A 96 6.27 9.20 21.64
CA ASN A 96 7.68 8.80 21.46
C ASN A 96 7.92 7.29 21.63
N LYS A 97 7.00 6.46 21.15
CA LYS A 97 7.09 5.00 21.26
C LYS A 97 7.93 4.37 20.14
N PHE A 98 7.81 4.87 18.92
CA PHE A 98 8.29 4.16 17.73
C PHE A 98 9.60 4.71 17.16
N ASP A 99 10.48 3.80 16.79
CA ASP A 99 11.71 4.09 16.03
C ASP A 99 11.43 4.32 14.55
N LEU A 100 10.27 3.81 14.07
CA LEU A 100 9.84 3.91 12.68
C LEU A 100 8.31 3.88 12.62
N VAL A 101 7.74 4.79 11.83
CA VAL A 101 6.34 4.73 11.39
C VAL A 101 6.30 4.58 9.89
N THR A 102 5.49 3.67 9.35
CA THR A 102 5.32 3.46 7.91
C THR A 102 3.88 3.59 7.47
N VAL A 103 3.70 4.00 6.21
CA VAL A 103 2.41 3.96 5.49
C VAL A 103 2.66 3.43 4.09
N SER A 104 2.01 2.33 3.74
CA SER A 104 2.06 1.74 2.41
C SER A 104 0.74 1.95 1.67
N SER A 105 0.77 2.73 0.59
CA SER A 105 -0.39 2.92 -0.32
C SER A 105 -1.68 3.40 0.35
N GLY A 106 -1.58 4.06 1.52
CA GLY A 106 -2.72 4.49 2.36
C GLY A 106 -2.87 5.99 2.51
N VAL A 107 -1.79 6.77 2.39
CA VAL A 107 -1.74 8.19 2.77
C VAL A 107 -2.77 9.08 2.06
N HIS A 108 -3.18 8.71 0.86
CA HIS A 108 -4.16 9.46 0.07
C HIS A 108 -5.61 9.37 0.61
N TRP A 109 -5.85 8.58 1.65
CA TRP A 109 -7.14 8.49 2.35
C TRP A 109 -7.21 9.37 3.61
N PHE A 110 -6.08 9.93 4.06
CA PHE A 110 -5.94 10.60 5.36
C PHE A 110 -6.26 12.09 5.30
N ASN A 111 -6.64 12.64 6.45
CA ASN A 111 -6.41 14.05 6.77
C ASN A 111 -4.92 14.22 7.07
N ILE A 112 -4.15 14.64 6.07
CA ILE A 112 -2.69 14.60 6.11
C ILE A 112 -2.12 15.49 7.22
N ASP A 113 -2.75 16.63 7.50
CA ASP A 113 -2.30 17.54 8.56
C ASP A 113 -2.44 16.91 9.96
N GLU A 114 -3.58 16.29 10.24
CA GLU A 114 -3.80 15.57 11.50
C GLU A 114 -2.91 14.33 11.60
N PHE A 115 -2.79 13.57 10.51
CA PHE A 115 -1.92 12.41 10.43
C PHE A 115 -0.45 12.75 10.71
N LEU A 116 0.08 13.84 10.13
CA LEU A 116 1.47 14.26 10.37
C LEU A 116 1.70 14.68 11.82
N ALA A 117 0.73 15.37 12.43
CA ALA A 117 0.81 15.72 13.86
C ALA A 117 0.83 14.45 14.74
N GLU A 118 -0.01 13.46 14.43
CA GLU A 118 -0.06 12.18 15.13
C GLU A 118 1.22 11.37 14.91
N ALA A 119 1.72 11.26 13.69
CA ALA A 119 2.98 10.59 13.40
C ALA A 119 4.16 11.22 14.15
N ASN A 120 4.20 12.56 14.24
CA ASN A 120 5.19 13.26 15.05
C ASN A 120 5.08 12.91 16.53
N ARG A 121 3.86 12.85 17.08
CA ARG A 121 3.64 12.46 18.49
C ARG A 121 4.18 11.06 18.78
N LEU A 122 3.93 10.12 17.88
CA LEU A 122 4.27 8.70 18.04
C LEU A 122 5.76 8.40 17.90
N LEU A 123 6.46 9.11 17.02
CA LEU A 123 7.87 8.89 16.73
C LEU A 123 8.77 9.34 17.90
N LYS A 124 9.82 8.58 18.16
CA LYS A 124 10.95 9.01 18.98
C LYS A 124 11.65 10.22 18.31
N LYS A 125 12.47 10.94 19.06
CA LYS A 125 13.28 12.02 18.51
C LYS A 125 14.19 11.48 17.40
N ASP A 126 14.37 12.24 16.32
CA ASP A 126 15.18 11.92 15.14
C ASP A 126 14.75 10.67 14.35
N ALA A 127 13.62 10.04 14.76
CA ALA A 127 13.06 8.87 14.08
C ALA A 127 12.31 9.26 12.78
N PHE A 128 11.96 8.25 11.97
CA PHE A 128 11.44 8.46 10.63
C PHE A 128 9.97 8.02 10.47
N LEU A 129 9.20 8.85 9.76
CA LEU A 129 7.98 8.47 9.05
C LEU A 129 8.34 8.14 7.62
N ILE A 130 8.03 6.93 7.16
CA ILE A 130 8.26 6.49 5.77
C ILE A 130 6.94 6.25 5.07
N ILE A 131 6.70 7.00 4.00
CA ILE A 131 5.51 6.85 3.16
C ILE A 131 5.95 6.30 1.81
N TYR A 132 5.35 5.19 1.37
CA TYR A 132 5.67 4.60 0.09
C TYR A 132 4.45 4.08 -0.67
N GLU A 133 4.59 3.99 -1.97
CA GLU A 133 3.54 3.55 -2.89
C GLU A 133 4.10 2.52 -3.89
N ASN A 134 3.26 1.57 -4.29
CA ASN A 134 3.50 0.65 -5.39
C ASN A 134 2.38 0.83 -6.42
N ALA A 135 2.53 1.82 -7.30
CA ALA A 135 1.53 2.15 -8.30
C ALA A 135 1.65 1.25 -9.53
N PHE A 136 0.52 0.72 -10.00
CA PHE A 136 0.45 -0.03 -11.25
C PHE A 136 0.11 0.91 -12.42
N PRO A 137 1.06 1.25 -13.29
CA PRO A 137 0.83 2.15 -14.42
C PRO A 137 0.19 1.45 -15.64
N GLY A 138 -0.10 0.14 -15.55
CA GLY A 138 -0.55 -0.65 -16.69
C GLY A 138 0.57 -0.93 -17.70
N LYS A 139 1.80 -1.12 -17.23
CA LYS A 139 2.95 -1.44 -18.10
C LYS A 139 3.27 -2.93 -18.03
N MET A 140 3.16 -3.60 -19.17
CA MET A 140 3.59 -4.97 -19.43
C MET A 140 4.86 -4.93 -20.30
N GLU A 141 5.82 -5.80 -20.03
CA GLU A 141 7.05 -5.91 -20.81
C GLU A 141 6.71 -6.28 -22.27
N ASP A 142 7.33 -5.63 -23.23
CA ASP A 142 7.20 -5.85 -24.68
C ASP A 142 5.77 -5.79 -25.24
N GLN A 143 4.80 -5.22 -24.49
CA GLN A 143 3.39 -5.15 -24.85
C GLN A 143 2.81 -3.73 -24.70
N THR A 144 2.98 -2.90 -25.73
CA THR A 144 2.46 -1.51 -25.71
C THR A 144 0.92 -1.45 -25.74
N ASP A 145 0.26 -2.44 -26.34
CA ASP A 145 -1.20 -2.51 -26.44
C ASP A 145 -1.85 -2.75 -25.09
N PHE A 146 -1.16 -3.42 -24.17
CA PHE A 146 -1.64 -3.58 -22.79
C PHE A 146 -1.79 -2.22 -22.07
N ALA A 147 -0.85 -1.31 -22.24
CA ALA A 147 -0.93 0.04 -21.65
C ALA A 147 -2.12 0.82 -22.22
N ARG A 148 -2.40 0.70 -23.52
CA ARG A 148 -3.57 1.29 -24.16
C ARG A 148 -4.87 0.69 -23.61
N TRP A 149 -4.98 -0.62 -23.54
CA TRP A 149 -6.11 -1.33 -22.95
C TRP A 149 -6.36 -0.90 -21.50
N ASN A 150 -5.30 -0.86 -20.68
CA ASN A 150 -5.42 -0.44 -19.28
C ASN A 150 -6.02 0.97 -19.17
N LYS A 151 -5.55 1.92 -19.98
CA LYS A 151 -6.02 3.31 -19.94
C LYS A 151 -7.43 3.49 -20.54
N GLU A 152 -7.67 2.91 -21.72
CA GLU A 152 -8.84 3.22 -22.54
C GLU A 152 -10.02 2.27 -22.30
N VAL A 153 -9.77 1.08 -21.79
CA VAL A 153 -10.80 0.07 -21.52
C VAL A 153 -11.00 -0.11 -20.02
N TYR A 154 -9.95 -0.55 -19.31
CA TYR A 154 -10.06 -0.87 -17.87
C TYR A 154 -10.37 0.35 -17.01
N LEU A 155 -9.55 1.41 -17.07
CA LEU A 155 -9.75 2.61 -16.25
C LEU A 155 -10.95 3.47 -16.67
N ARG A 156 -11.42 3.37 -17.93
CA ARG A 156 -12.71 3.99 -18.32
C ARG A 156 -13.90 3.25 -17.73
N ARG A 157 -13.83 1.91 -17.66
CA ARG A 157 -14.89 1.09 -17.07
C ARG A 157 -14.92 1.20 -15.55
N PHE A 158 -13.75 1.27 -14.93
CA PHE A 158 -13.55 1.36 -13.50
C PHE A 158 -12.68 2.57 -13.17
N PRO A 159 -13.26 3.79 -13.16
CA PRO A 159 -12.51 5.00 -12.81
C PRO A 159 -12.07 4.96 -11.34
N SER A 160 -10.87 5.47 -11.08
CA SER A 160 -10.35 5.58 -9.72
C SER A 160 -11.25 6.48 -8.86
N PRO A 161 -11.57 6.07 -7.62
CA PRO A 161 -12.29 6.94 -6.70
C PRO A 161 -11.44 8.19 -6.37
N PRO A 162 -12.09 9.29 -5.94
CA PRO A 162 -11.37 10.48 -5.50
C PRO A 162 -10.34 10.15 -4.41
N ARG A 163 -9.14 10.73 -4.53
CA ARG A 163 -8.04 10.57 -3.60
C ARG A 163 -7.44 11.92 -3.25
N ASN A 164 -6.95 12.08 -2.03
CA ASN A 164 -6.21 13.28 -1.65
C ASN A 164 -4.77 13.19 -2.17
N ASN A 165 -4.55 13.66 -3.40
CA ASN A 165 -3.25 13.69 -4.06
C ASN A 165 -2.68 15.12 -4.17
N THR A 166 -3.32 16.09 -3.54
CA THR A 166 -3.00 17.53 -3.69
C THR A 166 -2.03 18.04 -2.64
N TYR A 167 -1.76 17.27 -1.58
CA TYR A 167 -0.87 17.69 -0.51
C TYR A 167 0.55 17.93 -1.02
N GLN A 168 1.08 19.12 -0.71
CA GLN A 168 2.42 19.53 -1.10
C GLN A 168 3.40 19.25 0.05
N TRP A 169 4.33 18.32 -0.18
CA TRP A 169 5.36 17.90 0.78
C TRP A 169 6.53 18.91 0.83
N THR A 170 6.21 20.17 1.08
CA THR A 170 7.16 21.29 1.13
C THR A 170 7.60 21.59 2.56
N PRO A 171 8.77 22.24 2.78
CA PRO A 171 9.18 22.71 4.11
C PRO A 171 8.08 23.52 4.80
N ALA A 172 7.42 24.43 4.08
CA ALA A 172 6.36 25.28 4.63
C ALA A 172 5.19 24.48 5.25
N ASN A 173 4.87 23.30 4.70
CA ASN A 173 3.82 22.43 5.22
C ASN A 173 4.32 21.44 6.29
N LEU A 174 5.60 21.09 6.27
CA LEU A 174 6.17 20.06 7.14
C LEU A 174 6.78 20.64 8.43
N GLU A 175 7.46 21.78 8.37
CA GLU A 175 8.09 22.41 9.54
C GLU A 175 7.12 22.70 10.70
N PRO A 176 5.88 23.19 10.46
CA PRO A 176 4.90 23.38 11.54
C PRO A 176 4.51 22.07 12.23
N LYS A 177 4.72 20.92 11.57
CA LYS A 177 4.49 19.56 12.10
C LYS A 177 5.77 18.96 12.69
N LYS A 178 6.86 19.73 12.77
CA LYS A 178 8.19 19.29 13.23
C LYS A 178 8.69 18.07 12.45
N MET A 179 8.51 18.11 11.14
CA MET A 179 8.96 17.10 10.20
C MET A 179 9.79 17.75 9.10
N VAL A 180 10.76 17.01 8.58
CA VAL A 180 11.53 17.40 7.40
C VAL A 180 11.54 16.27 6.39
N LEU A 181 11.32 16.56 5.11
CA LEU A 181 11.49 15.61 4.03
C LEU A 181 12.98 15.49 3.69
N SER A 182 13.63 14.45 4.22
CA SER A 182 15.06 14.21 4.09
C SER A 182 15.43 13.63 2.72
N ARG A 183 14.58 12.77 2.15
CA ARG A 183 14.82 12.12 0.85
C ARG A 183 13.53 11.70 0.17
N THR A 184 13.54 11.72 -1.16
CA THR A 184 12.58 10.98 -1.99
C THR A 184 13.36 10.05 -2.90
N GLU A 185 12.87 8.81 -3.05
CA GLU A 185 13.47 7.78 -3.87
C GLU A 185 12.42 7.18 -4.81
N SER A 186 12.81 6.76 -6.02
CA SER A 186 11.91 6.12 -6.97
C SER A 186 12.62 4.97 -7.67
N PHE A 187 11.91 3.85 -7.84
CA PHE A 187 12.39 2.66 -8.53
C PHE A 187 11.21 1.87 -9.12
N GLN A 188 11.50 0.82 -9.86
CA GLN A 188 10.46 -0.07 -10.39
C GLN A 188 10.59 -1.47 -9.79
N ASN A 189 9.44 -2.06 -9.43
CA ASN A 189 9.33 -3.49 -9.15
C ASN A 189 8.82 -4.22 -10.39
N ALA A 190 9.50 -5.29 -10.76
CA ALA A 190 9.06 -6.22 -11.80
C ALA A 190 8.33 -7.40 -11.13
N VAL A 191 7.09 -7.63 -11.53
CA VAL A 191 6.26 -8.73 -11.02
C VAL A 191 5.81 -9.59 -12.18
N LYS A 192 5.98 -10.91 -12.07
CA LYS A 192 5.48 -11.86 -13.07
C LYS A 192 4.07 -12.31 -12.71
N PHE A 193 3.13 -12.13 -13.65
CA PHE A 193 1.77 -12.64 -13.55
C PHE A 193 1.44 -13.56 -14.73
N ASN A 194 0.67 -14.61 -14.46
CA ASN A 194 -0.18 -15.22 -15.46
C ASN A 194 -1.53 -14.46 -15.52
N ARG A 195 -2.43 -14.87 -16.44
CA ARG A 195 -3.72 -14.20 -16.63
C ARG A 195 -4.59 -14.20 -15.37
N ASP A 196 -4.64 -15.31 -14.64
CA ASP A 196 -5.45 -15.44 -13.43
C ASP A 196 -4.89 -14.61 -12.27
N GLU A 197 -3.58 -14.59 -12.10
CA GLU A 197 -2.91 -13.77 -11.08
C GLU A 197 -3.08 -12.26 -11.36
N LEU A 198 -2.97 -11.83 -12.62
CA LEU A 198 -3.24 -10.44 -13.00
C LEU A 198 -4.71 -10.07 -12.76
N THR A 199 -5.65 -10.97 -13.10
CA THR A 199 -7.07 -10.78 -12.81
C THR A 199 -7.30 -10.64 -11.31
N ALA A 200 -6.73 -11.56 -10.50
CA ALA A 200 -6.81 -11.51 -9.06
C ALA A 200 -6.25 -10.20 -8.49
N TYR A 201 -5.15 -9.68 -9.04
CA TYR A 201 -4.61 -8.38 -8.66
C TYR A 201 -5.56 -7.23 -9.02
N LEU A 202 -6.03 -7.16 -10.26
CA LEU A 202 -6.86 -6.04 -10.75
C LEU A 202 -8.17 -5.89 -9.97
N ILE A 203 -8.80 -7.00 -9.55
CA ILE A 203 -10.02 -6.95 -8.74
C ILE A 203 -9.80 -6.47 -7.30
N THR A 204 -8.55 -6.34 -6.84
CA THR A 204 -8.21 -5.80 -5.52
C THR A 204 -8.00 -4.29 -5.52
N GLN A 205 -8.07 -3.64 -6.65
CA GLN A 205 -7.87 -2.20 -6.73
C GLN A 205 -9.13 -1.44 -6.28
N SER A 206 -8.95 -0.28 -5.64
CA SER A 206 -10.05 0.52 -5.10
C SER A 206 -11.08 0.95 -6.16
N ASN A 207 -10.65 1.14 -7.41
CA ASN A 207 -11.53 1.44 -8.54
C ASN A 207 -12.47 0.27 -8.93
N VAL A 208 -12.13 -0.97 -8.56
CA VAL A 208 -13.00 -2.14 -8.71
C VAL A 208 -13.80 -2.41 -7.44
N ILE A 209 -13.18 -2.28 -6.28
CA ILE A 209 -13.86 -2.50 -4.99
C ILE A 209 -15.02 -1.52 -4.81
N ALA A 210 -14.82 -0.23 -5.08
CA ALA A 210 -15.84 0.80 -4.87
C ALA A 210 -17.18 0.53 -5.60
N PRO A 211 -17.22 0.20 -6.91
CA PRO A 211 -18.47 -0.13 -7.58
C PRO A 211 -19.08 -1.48 -7.17
N VAL A 212 -18.29 -2.41 -6.62
CA VAL A 212 -18.83 -3.67 -6.07
C VAL A 212 -19.49 -3.41 -4.72
N GLU A 213 -18.83 -2.70 -3.82
CA GLU A 213 -19.40 -2.36 -2.51
C GLU A 213 -20.67 -1.47 -2.62
N SER A 214 -20.79 -0.71 -3.70
CA SER A 214 -22.02 0.02 -4.03
C SER A 214 -23.06 -0.80 -4.80
N ALA A 215 -22.90 -2.12 -4.90
CA ALA A 215 -23.77 -3.06 -5.62
C ALA A 215 -23.99 -2.76 -7.13
N LYS A 216 -23.12 -1.95 -7.73
CA LYS A 216 -23.17 -1.64 -9.17
C LYS A 216 -22.70 -2.81 -10.03
N PHE A 217 -21.75 -3.60 -9.52
CA PHE A 217 -21.22 -4.80 -10.15
C PHE A 217 -21.05 -5.92 -9.12
N THR A 218 -20.93 -7.17 -9.60
CA THR A 218 -20.47 -8.29 -8.77
C THR A 218 -19.02 -8.65 -9.11
N TYR A 219 -18.26 -9.15 -8.13
CA TYR A 219 -16.90 -9.62 -8.37
C TYR A 219 -16.85 -10.70 -9.46
N ALA A 220 -17.79 -11.65 -9.46
CA ALA A 220 -17.84 -12.71 -10.47
C ALA A 220 -18.03 -12.18 -11.90
N ALA A 221 -18.84 -11.15 -12.09
CA ALA A 221 -19.04 -10.52 -13.38
C ALA A 221 -17.78 -9.79 -13.86
N ILE A 222 -17.10 -9.07 -12.95
CA ILE A 222 -15.85 -8.37 -13.27
C ILE A 222 -14.72 -9.35 -13.57
N GLU A 223 -14.58 -10.41 -12.77
CA GLU A 223 -13.57 -11.43 -12.96
C GLU A 223 -13.72 -12.11 -14.33
N ARG A 224 -14.94 -12.51 -14.69
CA ARG A 224 -15.22 -13.10 -16.01
C ARG A 224 -14.88 -12.13 -17.14
N TRP A 225 -15.27 -10.88 -17.02
CA TRP A 225 -14.95 -9.84 -18.00
C TRP A 225 -13.44 -9.64 -18.13
N LEU A 226 -12.70 -9.52 -17.03
CA LEU A 226 -11.25 -9.39 -17.04
C LEU A 226 -10.56 -10.58 -17.70
N LYS A 227 -10.97 -11.81 -17.38
CA LYS A 227 -10.41 -13.02 -18.02
C LYS A 227 -10.60 -13.04 -19.52
N THR A 228 -11.74 -12.55 -20.00
CA THR A 228 -12.02 -12.42 -21.45
C THR A 228 -11.14 -11.36 -22.10
N GLU A 229 -11.10 -10.15 -21.52
CA GLU A 229 -10.32 -9.02 -22.05
C GLU A 229 -8.81 -9.31 -22.05
N LEU A 230 -8.32 -9.93 -20.97
CA LEU A 230 -6.89 -10.22 -20.82
C LEU A 230 -6.40 -11.38 -21.70
N ALA A 231 -7.29 -12.21 -22.23
CA ALA A 231 -6.90 -13.38 -23.02
C ALA A 231 -6.02 -13.05 -24.24
N VAL A 232 -6.16 -11.87 -24.81
CA VAL A 232 -5.37 -11.44 -26.00
C VAL A 232 -3.92 -11.10 -25.67
N PHE A 233 -3.57 -10.94 -24.39
CA PHE A 233 -2.22 -10.59 -23.92
C PHE A 233 -1.43 -11.80 -23.40
N PHE A 234 -2.03 -12.99 -23.41
CA PHE A 234 -1.40 -14.22 -22.93
C PHE A 234 -1.59 -15.34 -23.97
N GLU A 235 -0.52 -16.01 -24.35
CA GLU A 235 -0.55 -17.10 -25.34
C GLU A 235 -1.34 -18.31 -24.83
N ASN A 236 -1.33 -18.52 -23.51
CA ASN A 236 -2.08 -19.56 -22.81
C ASN A 236 -2.22 -19.20 -21.32
N ASP A 237 -2.99 -19.99 -20.56
CA ASP A 237 -3.32 -19.72 -19.17
C ASP A 237 -2.12 -19.80 -18.21
N HIS A 238 -1.03 -20.47 -18.61
CA HIS A 238 0.18 -20.65 -17.79
C HIS A 238 1.30 -19.68 -18.15
N ALA A 239 1.20 -18.99 -19.31
CA ALA A 239 2.16 -17.99 -19.72
C ALA A 239 2.27 -16.88 -18.67
N ARG A 240 3.50 -16.51 -18.32
CA ARG A 240 3.78 -15.46 -17.31
C ARG A 240 4.55 -14.34 -17.96
N HIS A 241 4.05 -13.13 -17.82
CA HIS A 241 4.68 -11.92 -18.32
C HIS A 241 5.08 -10.99 -17.19
N VAL A 242 6.08 -10.15 -17.46
CA VAL A 242 6.57 -9.16 -16.51
C VAL A 242 5.71 -7.89 -16.58
N PHE A 243 5.27 -7.44 -15.42
CA PHE A 243 4.55 -6.18 -15.23
C PHE A 243 5.36 -5.27 -14.32
N TYR A 244 5.45 -3.99 -14.66
CA TYR A 244 6.22 -3.03 -13.90
C TYR A 244 5.31 -2.19 -13.00
N PHE A 245 5.75 -2.05 -11.74
CA PHE A 245 5.13 -1.19 -10.74
C PHE A 245 6.06 -0.03 -10.44
N ASN A 246 5.54 1.17 -10.48
CA ASN A 246 6.30 2.37 -10.10
C ASN A 246 6.24 2.53 -8.58
N ASN A 247 7.41 2.55 -7.97
CA ASN A 247 7.56 2.77 -6.54
C ASN A 247 8.12 4.16 -6.29
N TRP A 248 7.65 4.77 -5.22
CA TRP A 248 8.32 5.90 -4.61
C TRP A 248 8.30 5.76 -3.09
N ILE A 249 9.34 6.31 -2.45
CA ILE A 249 9.49 6.36 -0.99
C ILE A 249 9.79 7.81 -0.61
N LYS A 250 9.09 8.33 0.40
CA LYS A 250 9.39 9.59 1.08
C LYS A 250 9.87 9.29 2.49
N TYR A 251 11.03 9.82 2.82
CA TYR A 251 11.66 9.73 4.13
C TYR A 251 11.46 11.06 4.86
N LEU A 252 10.57 11.09 5.84
CA LEU A 252 10.31 12.26 6.67
C LEU A 252 10.90 12.02 8.06
N GLN A 253 11.76 12.92 8.51
CA GLN A 253 12.41 12.83 9.82
C GLN A 253 11.73 13.77 10.81
N LYS A 254 11.47 13.28 12.03
CA LYS A 254 11.05 14.11 13.17
C LYS A 254 12.24 14.94 13.65
N ILE A 255 12.04 16.27 13.83
CA ILE A 255 13.04 17.23 14.31
C ILE A 255 12.65 17.81 15.67
#